data_025957291f3208544ce63166d1e1883f
#
_entry.id   025957291f3208544ce63166d1e1883f
#
_cell.length_a   1.000
_cell.length_b   1.000
_cell.length_c   1.000
_cell.angle_alpha   90.00
_cell.angle_beta   90.00
_cell.angle_gamma   90.00
#
_symmetry.space_group_name_H-M   'P 1'
#
loop_
_entity.id
_entity.type
_entity.pdbx_description
1 polymer ?
#
loop_
_entity_poly.entity_id
_entity_poly.type
_entity_poly.pdbx_seq_one_letter_code
_entity_poly.pdbx_strand_id
1 'polypeptide(L)'
;GAALAADPTAVYRHFRDMDELGLALVDESFRTLRQMMRTARTGTFPTEQLVRRSVEAFVAHVRANDRYFQFVLRERAGGRSALRNAIRTEVRLFVSELATDLGRFPALNAWQTEDLQMMAGLIVSTMVNAVMDILDLPAGRPEDEQQMVRVLEKQLRLVLLGATQWKSAPP
;
A
#
# COMPACT_ATOMS: atom_id res chain seq x y z
N GLY A 1 23.84 -31.09 26.25
CA GLY A 1 22.78 -30.47 25.55
C GLY A 1 22.07 -31.49 24.69
N ALA A 2 20.86 -31.91 25.07
CA ALA A 2 20.04 -32.79 24.24
C ALA A 2 19.68 -32.02 22.98
N ALA A 3 20.21 -32.44 21.84
CA ALA A 3 19.65 -32.03 20.53
C ALA A 3 18.22 -32.58 20.51
N LEU A 4 17.24 -31.72 20.63
CA LEU A 4 15.87 -32.03 20.31
C LEU A 4 15.85 -32.39 18.81
N ALA A 5 15.82 -33.70 18.52
CA ALA A 5 15.51 -34.20 17.20
C ALA A 5 14.12 -33.66 16.86
N ALA A 6 14.07 -32.64 16.02
CA ALA A 6 12.80 -32.07 15.60
C ALA A 6 12.02 -33.18 14.88
N ASP A 7 10.89 -33.57 15.45
CA ASP A 7 9.93 -34.45 14.79
C ASP A 7 9.55 -33.84 13.44
N PRO A 8 9.72 -34.53 12.30
CA PRO A 8 9.34 -34.02 10.99
C PRO A 8 7.89 -33.52 10.92
N THR A 9 6.97 -34.19 11.64
CA THR A 9 5.57 -33.77 11.74
C THR A 9 5.44 -32.40 12.44
N ALA A 10 6.23 -32.16 13.48
CA ALA A 10 6.24 -30.87 14.20
C ALA A 10 6.82 -29.76 13.32
N VAL A 11 7.84 -30.06 12.49
CA VAL A 11 8.39 -29.10 11.53
C VAL A 11 7.36 -28.73 10.46
N TYR A 12 6.66 -29.70 9.86
CA TYR A 12 5.60 -29.43 8.88
C TYR A 12 4.44 -28.63 9.49
N ARG A 13 4.04 -28.97 10.70
CA ARG A 13 3.01 -28.21 11.43
C ARG A 13 3.45 -26.78 11.71
N HIS A 14 4.69 -26.59 12.13
CA HIS A 14 5.26 -25.28 12.36
C HIS A 14 5.29 -24.42 11.08
N PHE A 15 5.67 -24.99 9.93
CA PHE A 15 5.64 -24.28 8.66
C PHE A 15 4.23 -23.88 8.22
N ARG A 16 3.25 -24.77 8.41
CA ARG A 16 1.84 -24.45 8.13
C ARG A 16 1.32 -23.35 9.05
N ASP A 17 1.64 -23.39 10.32
CA ASP A 17 1.28 -22.37 11.31
C ASP A 17 1.95 -21.03 10.96
N MET A 18 3.18 -21.05 10.44
CA MET A 18 3.90 -19.85 9.97
C MET A 18 3.24 -19.26 8.72
N ASP A 19 2.76 -20.08 7.79
CA ASP A 19 2.01 -19.60 6.63
C ASP A 19 0.68 -18.95 7.04
N GLU A 20 -0.07 -19.59 7.92
CA GLU A 20 -1.31 -19.04 8.46
C GLU A 20 -1.07 -17.74 9.21
N LEU A 21 -0.02 -17.68 10.01
CA LEU A 21 0.38 -16.45 10.69
C LEU A 21 0.77 -15.37 9.68
N GLY A 22 1.55 -15.71 8.66
CA GLY A 22 1.95 -14.79 7.60
C GLY A 22 0.74 -14.24 6.84
N LEU A 23 -0.22 -15.08 6.48
CA LEU A 23 -1.46 -14.68 5.83
C LEU A 23 -2.30 -13.75 6.73
N ALA A 24 -2.40 -14.07 8.02
CA ALA A 24 -3.11 -13.23 8.99
C ALA A 24 -2.46 -11.86 9.13
N LEU A 25 -1.12 -11.80 9.17
CA LEU A 25 -0.36 -10.54 9.23
C LEU A 25 -0.56 -9.71 7.96
N VAL A 26 -0.54 -10.32 6.77
CA VAL A 26 -0.81 -9.65 5.51
C VAL A 26 -2.22 -9.07 5.51
N ASP A 27 -3.23 -9.86 5.86
CA ASP A 27 -4.62 -9.40 5.92
C ASP A 27 -4.81 -8.23 6.90
N GLU A 28 -4.30 -8.38 8.12
CA GLU A 28 -4.42 -7.38 9.19
C GLU A 28 -3.83 -6.03 8.77
N SER A 29 -2.63 -6.03 8.23
CA SER A 29 -1.93 -4.78 7.92
C SER A 29 -2.47 -4.08 6.70
N PHE A 30 -2.86 -4.81 5.67
CA PHE A 30 -3.53 -4.19 4.54
C PHE A 30 -4.90 -3.64 4.94
N ARG A 31 -5.62 -4.35 5.81
CA ARG A 31 -6.88 -3.84 6.37
C ARG A 31 -6.66 -2.54 7.15
N THR A 32 -5.69 -2.51 8.03
CA THR A 32 -5.33 -1.31 8.81
C THR A 32 -4.92 -0.17 7.88
N LEU A 33 -4.08 -0.45 6.87
CA LEU A 33 -3.65 0.54 5.89
C LEU A 33 -4.84 1.09 5.10
N ARG A 34 -5.72 0.24 4.58
CA ARG A 34 -6.93 0.67 3.86
C ARG A 34 -7.82 1.56 4.71
N GLN A 35 -8.06 1.16 5.96
CA GLN A 35 -8.89 1.93 6.89
C GLN A 35 -8.28 3.29 7.19
N MET A 36 -6.97 3.36 7.44
CA MET A 36 -6.25 4.59 7.69
C MET A 36 -6.30 5.53 6.49
N MET A 37 -6.07 5.00 5.27
CA MET A 37 -6.12 5.78 4.04
C MET A 37 -7.55 6.26 3.74
N ARG A 38 -8.56 5.44 4.01
CA ARG A 38 -9.96 5.84 3.90
C ARG A 38 -10.30 6.99 4.84
N THR A 39 -9.88 6.91 6.09
CA THR A 39 -10.07 7.99 7.08
C THR A 39 -9.40 9.29 6.62
N ALA A 40 -8.20 9.22 6.05
CA ALA A 40 -7.50 10.38 5.51
C ALA A 40 -8.29 11.04 4.34
N ARG A 41 -9.02 10.24 3.53
CA ARG A 41 -9.79 10.73 2.37
C ARG A 41 -11.19 11.24 2.70
N THR A 42 -11.77 10.86 3.84
CA THR A 42 -13.16 11.21 4.20
C THR A 42 -13.33 12.61 4.79
N GLY A 43 -12.25 13.35 5.02
CA GLY A 43 -12.33 14.73 5.50
C GLY A 43 -12.73 15.72 4.40
N THR A 44 -13.42 16.78 4.75
CA THR A 44 -13.73 17.93 3.86
C THR A 44 -12.50 18.82 3.72
N PHE A 45 -11.46 18.36 3.04
CA PHE A 45 -10.24 19.11 2.81
C PHE A 45 -10.08 19.44 1.33
N PRO A 46 -9.42 20.57 0.99
CA PRO A 46 -8.95 20.79 -0.37
C PRO A 46 -8.10 19.62 -0.88
N THR A 47 -8.18 19.30 -2.16
CA THR A 47 -7.51 18.14 -2.77
C THR A 47 -6.00 18.09 -2.47
N GLU A 48 -5.33 19.24 -2.45
CA GLU A 48 -3.89 19.32 -2.14
C GLU A 48 -3.58 18.86 -0.71
N GLN A 49 -4.39 19.29 0.26
CA GLN A 49 -4.23 18.86 1.65
C GLN A 49 -4.56 17.38 1.83
N LEU A 50 -5.53 16.86 1.07
CA LEU A 50 -5.89 15.46 1.09
C LEU A 50 -4.72 14.58 0.63
N VAL A 51 -4.06 14.92 -0.48
CA VAL A 51 -2.89 14.21 -0.98
C VAL A 51 -1.78 14.22 0.05
N ARG A 52 -1.43 15.38 0.57
CA ARG A 52 -0.37 15.51 1.57
C ARG A 52 -0.66 14.67 2.82
N ARG A 53 -1.85 14.76 3.38
CA ARG A 53 -2.25 13.99 4.57
C ARG A 53 -2.22 12.49 4.32
N SER A 54 -2.66 12.05 3.15
CA SER A 54 -2.60 10.64 2.77
C SER A 54 -1.16 10.14 2.68
N VAL A 55 -0.27 10.91 2.09
CA VAL A 55 1.15 10.58 1.99
C VAL A 55 1.81 10.57 3.36
N GLU A 56 1.58 11.58 4.18
CA GLU A 56 2.11 11.65 5.55
C GLU A 56 1.67 10.46 6.39
N ALA A 57 0.38 10.10 6.32
CA ALA A 57 -0.17 8.95 7.03
C ALA A 57 0.46 7.64 6.55
N PHE A 58 0.66 7.49 5.24
CA PHE A 58 1.29 6.31 4.66
C PHE A 58 2.76 6.16 5.10
N VAL A 59 3.55 7.19 4.98
CA VAL A 59 4.97 7.18 5.38
C VAL A 59 5.10 6.87 6.87
N ALA A 60 4.31 7.53 7.71
CA ALA A 60 4.30 7.28 9.15
C ALA A 60 3.91 5.83 9.48
N HIS A 61 2.92 5.27 8.79
CA HIS A 61 2.50 3.89 8.99
C HIS A 61 3.58 2.88 8.60
N VAL A 62 4.22 3.06 7.45
CA VAL A 62 5.34 2.20 7.03
C VAL A 62 6.49 2.27 8.03
N ARG A 63 6.85 3.46 8.49
CA ARG A 63 7.90 3.67 9.49
C ARG A 63 7.58 3.01 10.82
N ALA A 64 6.35 3.12 11.30
CA ALA A 64 5.91 2.53 12.56
C ALA A 64 5.84 0.99 12.50
N ASN A 65 5.75 0.41 11.31
CA ASN A 65 5.61 -1.02 11.09
C ASN A 65 6.69 -1.57 10.14
N ASP A 66 7.91 -1.08 10.28
CA ASP A 66 9.03 -1.35 9.37
C ASP A 66 9.32 -2.84 9.19
N ARG A 67 9.40 -3.61 10.28
CA ARG A 67 9.65 -5.06 10.24
C ARG A 67 8.57 -5.81 9.46
N TYR A 68 7.36 -5.36 9.60
CA TYR A 68 6.23 -5.94 8.92
C TYR A 68 6.30 -5.67 7.41
N PHE A 69 6.56 -4.43 7.00
CA PHE A 69 6.71 -4.09 5.59
C PHE A 69 7.96 -4.74 4.96
N GLN A 70 9.04 -4.91 5.71
CA GLN A 70 10.20 -5.70 5.27
C GLN A 70 9.81 -7.15 4.97
N PHE A 71 8.98 -7.75 5.83
CA PHE A 71 8.43 -9.09 5.61
C PHE A 71 7.57 -9.13 4.34
N VAL A 72 6.64 -8.20 4.16
CA VAL A 72 5.77 -8.13 2.98
C VAL A 72 6.59 -8.01 1.69
N LEU A 73 7.60 -7.16 1.67
CA LEU A 73 8.47 -7.00 0.49
C LEU A 73 9.24 -8.26 0.16
N ARG A 74 9.80 -8.95 1.15
CA ARG A 74 10.49 -10.23 0.93
C ARG A 74 9.56 -11.28 0.35
N GLU A 75 8.38 -11.44 0.93
CA GLU A 75 7.41 -12.44 0.49
C GLU A 75 6.86 -12.12 -0.90
N ARG A 76 6.70 -10.84 -1.23
CA ARG A 76 6.29 -10.40 -2.55
C ARG A 76 7.33 -10.73 -3.63
N ALA A 77 8.62 -10.58 -3.32
CA ALA A 77 9.70 -10.76 -4.28
C ALA A 77 10.11 -12.22 -4.48
N GLY A 78 10.16 -13.03 -3.41
CA GLY A 78 10.71 -14.37 -3.47
C GLY A 78 10.09 -15.36 -2.48
N GLY A 79 9.05 -14.96 -1.78
CA GLY A 79 8.40 -15.77 -0.78
C GLY A 79 7.53 -16.90 -1.33
N ARG A 80 6.81 -17.56 -0.46
CA ARG A 80 5.90 -18.65 -0.79
C ARG A 80 4.75 -18.17 -1.67
N SER A 81 4.33 -19.01 -2.59
CA SER A 81 3.28 -18.66 -3.58
C SER A 81 1.97 -18.21 -2.92
N ALA A 82 1.58 -18.83 -1.79
CA ALA A 82 0.40 -18.44 -1.04
C ALA A 82 0.48 -16.99 -0.54
N LEU A 83 1.62 -16.59 0.02
CA LEU A 83 1.84 -15.23 0.52
C LEU A 83 1.94 -14.21 -0.62
N ARG A 84 2.64 -14.55 -1.71
CA ARG A 84 2.69 -13.68 -2.90
C ARG A 84 1.30 -13.43 -3.46
N ASN A 85 0.48 -14.46 -3.55
CA ASN A 85 -0.89 -14.34 -4.06
C ASN A 85 -1.78 -13.52 -3.12
N ALA A 86 -1.63 -13.70 -1.81
CA ALA A 86 -2.35 -12.90 -0.81
C ALA A 86 -1.98 -11.42 -0.92
N ILE A 87 -0.71 -11.09 -1.00
CA ILE A 87 -0.23 -9.70 -1.17
C ILE A 87 -0.76 -9.11 -2.48
N ARG A 88 -0.71 -9.86 -3.58
CA ARG A 88 -1.24 -9.42 -4.87
C ARG A 88 -2.74 -9.13 -4.80
N THR A 89 -3.50 -10.00 -4.13
CA THR A 89 -4.93 -9.82 -3.92
C THR A 89 -5.22 -8.57 -3.11
N GLU A 90 -4.48 -8.34 -2.03
CA GLU A 90 -4.63 -7.14 -1.19
C GLU A 90 -4.33 -5.85 -1.96
N VAL A 91 -3.29 -5.84 -2.79
CA VAL A 91 -2.98 -4.68 -3.65
C VAL A 91 -4.11 -4.43 -4.64
N ARG A 92 -4.68 -5.46 -5.26
CA ARG A 92 -5.82 -5.33 -6.17
C ARG A 92 -7.06 -4.78 -5.47
N LEU A 93 -7.35 -5.25 -4.26
CA LEU A 93 -8.46 -4.72 -3.45
C LEU A 93 -8.24 -3.25 -3.14
N PHE A 94 -7.02 -2.87 -2.79
CA PHE A 94 -6.67 -1.48 -2.53
C PHE A 94 -6.91 -0.59 -3.76
N VAL A 95 -6.49 -1.04 -4.94
CA VAL A 95 -6.73 -0.34 -6.22
C VAL A 95 -8.22 -0.20 -6.47
N SER A 96 -9.00 -1.25 -6.29
CA SER A 96 -10.46 -1.24 -6.53
C SER A 96 -11.20 -0.30 -5.58
N GLU A 97 -10.84 -0.30 -4.31
CA GLU A 97 -11.42 0.62 -3.32
C GLU A 97 -11.06 2.08 -3.64
N LEU A 98 -9.81 2.34 -3.97
CA LEU A 98 -9.37 3.68 -4.36
C LEU A 98 -10.07 4.16 -5.64
N ALA A 99 -10.23 3.30 -6.65
CA ALA A 99 -10.95 3.63 -7.87
C ALA A 99 -12.41 4.03 -7.58
N THR A 100 -13.07 3.31 -6.68
CA THR A 100 -14.42 3.64 -6.23
C THR A 100 -14.46 5.01 -5.54
N ASP A 101 -13.51 5.29 -4.68
CA ASP A 101 -13.43 6.58 -3.98
C ASP A 101 -13.13 7.73 -4.96
N LEU A 102 -12.23 7.52 -5.92
CA LEU A 102 -11.92 8.50 -6.96
C LEU A 102 -13.16 8.86 -7.80
N GLY A 103 -13.97 7.86 -8.14
CA GLY A 103 -15.21 8.07 -8.89
C GLY A 103 -16.28 8.92 -8.19
N ARG A 104 -16.12 9.15 -6.88
CA ARG A 104 -17.01 10.03 -6.10
C ARG A 104 -16.63 11.52 -6.20
N PHE A 105 -15.42 11.82 -6.66
CA PHE A 105 -15.03 13.20 -6.88
C PHE A 105 -15.76 13.79 -8.10
N PRO A 106 -16.31 15.01 -8.01
CA PRO A 106 -17.05 15.62 -9.11
C PRO A 106 -16.27 15.67 -10.43
N ALA A 107 -14.96 15.89 -10.37
CA ALA A 107 -14.10 15.93 -11.54
C ALA A 107 -13.91 14.57 -12.23
N LEU A 108 -14.19 13.48 -11.55
CA LEU A 108 -13.94 12.11 -12.02
C LEU A 108 -15.21 11.25 -12.09
N ASN A 109 -16.37 11.80 -11.71
CA ASN A 109 -17.61 11.03 -11.61
C ASN A 109 -18.17 10.55 -12.96
N ALA A 110 -17.74 11.17 -14.05
CA ALA A 110 -18.13 10.77 -15.41
C ALA A 110 -17.08 9.86 -16.10
N TRP A 111 -15.99 9.53 -15.41
CA TRP A 111 -14.95 8.67 -15.97
C TRP A 111 -15.42 7.23 -16.10
N GLN A 112 -14.93 6.55 -17.14
CA GLN A 112 -15.11 5.12 -17.31
C GLN A 112 -14.41 4.36 -16.19
N THR A 113 -14.99 3.21 -15.80
CA THR A 113 -14.44 2.37 -14.73
C THR A 113 -13.00 1.96 -15.00
N GLU A 114 -12.66 1.63 -16.25
CA GLU A 114 -11.31 1.27 -16.65
C GLU A 114 -10.30 2.39 -16.38
N ASP A 115 -10.65 3.62 -16.69
CA ASP A 115 -9.79 4.78 -16.47
C ASP A 115 -9.61 5.11 -14.98
N LEU A 116 -10.67 4.94 -14.18
CA LEU A 116 -10.58 5.04 -12.72
C LEU A 116 -9.66 3.98 -12.13
N GLN A 117 -9.75 2.74 -12.63
CA GLN A 117 -8.87 1.64 -12.23
C GLN A 117 -7.41 1.93 -12.62
N MET A 118 -7.18 2.45 -13.81
CA MET A 118 -5.85 2.86 -14.27
C MET A 118 -5.26 3.94 -13.37
N MET A 119 -6.00 4.99 -13.08
CA MET A 119 -5.54 6.09 -12.22
C MET A 119 -5.24 5.59 -10.80
N ALA A 120 -6.14 4.80 -10.22
CA ALA A 120 -5.92 4.19 -8.92
C ALA A 120 -4.68 3.29 -8.92
N GLY A 121 -4.47 2.52 -9.97
CA GLY A 121 -3.29 1.67 -10.17
C GLY A 121 -2.00 2.47 -10.19
N LEU A 122 -1.96 3.59 -10.87
CA LEU A 122 -0.79 4.49 -10.89
C LEU A 122 -0.46 5.03 -9.50
N ILE A 123 -1.48 5.47 -8.76
CA ILE A 123 -1.32 5.98 -7.40
C ILE A 123 -0.78 4.87 -6.48
N VAL A 124 -1.42 3.71 -6.47
CA VAL A 124 -1.02 2.58 -5.61
C VAL A 124 0.38 2.08 -5.97
N SER A 125 0.71 1.96 -7.26
CA SER A 125 2.05 1.54 -7.70
C SER A 125 3.13 2.52 -7.23
N THR A 126 2.86 3.82 -7.30
CA THR A 126 3.78 4.85 -6.79
C THR A 126 4.03 4.65 -5.29
N MET A 127 2.98 4.44 -4.51
CA MET A 127 3.09 4.22 -3.07
C MET A 127 3.79 2.91 -2.73
N VAL A 128 3.46 1.82 -3.41
CA VAL A 128 4.10 0.50 -3.20
C VAL A 128 5.60 0.56 -3.51
N ASN A 129 5.99 1.21 -4.60
CA ASN A 129 7.39 1.36 -4.94
C ASN A 129 8.16 2.21 -3.92
N ALA A 130 7.50 3.17 -3.30
CA ALA A 130 8.11 4.01 -2.28
C ALA A 130 8.38 3.29 -0.95
N VAL A 131 7.75 2.14 -0.69
CA VAL A 131 7.93 1.41 0.56
C VAL A 131 9.40 1.07 0.81
N MET A 132 10.12 0.60 -0.20
CA MET A 132 11.55 0.28 -0.07
C MET A 132 12.35 1.53 0.35
N ASP A 133 12.14 2.63 -0.34
CA ASP A 133 12.85 3.89 -0.05
C ASP A 133 12.52 4.40 1.35
N ILE A 134 11.26 4.27 1.78
CA ILE A 134 10.84 4.64 3.14
C ILE A 134 11.53 3.78 4.20
N LEU A 135 11.64 2.47 3.96
CA LEU A 135 12.30 1.55 4.89
C LEU A 135 13.82 1.79 4.99
N ASP A 136 14.41 2.30 3.93
CA ASP A 136 15.85 2.62 3.88
C ASP A 136 16.19 3.98 4.51
N LEU A 137 15.18 4.77 4.92
CA LEU A 137 15.42 6.06 5.57
C LEU A 137 16.14 5.88 6.91
N PRO A 138 17.21 6.68 7.17
CA PRO A 138 17.91 6.64 8.44
C PRO A 138 17.01 7.01 9.61
N ALA A 139 17.21 6.33 10.74
CA ALA A 139 16.54 6.70 11.98
C ALA A 139 17.06 8.05 12.51
N GLY A 140 16.19 8.84 13.13
CA GLY A 140 16.55 10.11 13.78
C GLY A 140 16.85 11.27 12.82
N ARG A 141 16.42 11.16 11.56
CA ARG A 141 16.58 12.22 10.55
C ARG A 141 15.21 12.62 9.99
N PRO A 142 14.43 13.43 10.70
CA PRO A 142 13.08 13.82 10.28
C PRO A 142 13.06 14.59 8.95
N GLU A 143 14.15 15.25 8.59
CA GLU A 143 14.30 15.95 7.30
C GLU A 143 14.24 15.00 6.11
N ASP A 144 14.80 13.80 6.23
CA ASP A 144 14.75 12.77 5.16
C ASP A 144 13.33 12.26 4.96
N GLU A 145 12.61 12.05 6.05
CA GLU A 145 11.20 11.66 6.01
C GLU A 145 10.33 12.76 5.37
N GLN A 146 10.54 14.01 5.74
CA GLN A 146 9.84 15.14 5.14
C GLN A 146 10.14 15.28 3.65
N GLN A 147 11.39 15.02 3.24
CA GLN A 147 11.76 15.02 1.84
C GLN A 147 11.05 13.90 1.07
N MET A 148 10.95 12.71 1.64
CA MET A 148 10.19 11.59 1.06
C MET A 148 8.73 11.95 0.86
N VAL A 149 8.10 12.56 1.87
CA VAL A 149 6.72 13.04 1.78
C VAL A 149 6.56 14.03 0.64
N ARG A 150 7.48 15.00 0.50
CA ARG A 150 7.44 16.00 -0.59
C ARG A 150 7.54 15.35 -1.96
N VAL A 151 8.43 14.37 -2.13
CA VAL A 151 8.59 13.66 -3.43
C VAL A 151 7.34 12.90 -3.79
N LEU A 152 6.80 12.13 -2.87
CA LEU A 152 5.55 11.36 -3.09
C LEU A 152 4.37 12.27 -3.38
N GLU A 153 4.23 13.34 -2.62
CA GLU A 153 3.18 14.34 -2.86
C GLU A 153 3.27 14.92 -4.27
N LYS A 154 4.47 15.29 -4.73
CA LYS A 154 4.68 15.80 -6.09
C LYS A 154 4.31 14.77 -7.16
N GLN A 155 4.70 13.51 -6.97
CA GLN A 155 4.36 12.44 -7.91
C GLN A 155 2.85 12.24 -8.02
N LEU A 156 2.15 12.19 -6.90
CA LEU A 156 0.70 12.03 -6.89
C LEU A 156 -0.01 13.27 -7.44
N ARG A 157 0.48 14.46 -7.14
CA ARG A 157 -0.06 15.70 -7.73
C ARG A 157 0.10 15.73 -9.25
N LEU A 158 1.20 15.22 -9.78
CA LEU A 158 1.40 15.11 -11.23
C LEU A 158 0.35 14.19 -11.87
N VAL A 159 0.06 13.04 -11.24
CA VAL A 159 -1.00 12.15 -11.69
C VAL A 159 -2.36 12.86 -11.68
N LEU A 160 -2.69 13.57 -10.61
CA LEU A 160 -3.95 14.30 -10.46
C LEU A 160 -4.07 15.45 -11.48
N LEU A 161 -2.98 16.16 -11.76
CA LEU A 161 -2.97 17.19 -12.79
C LEU A 161 -3.19 16.60 -14.19
N GLY A 162 -2.63 15.42 -14.47
CA GLY A 162 -2.88 14.68 -15.69
C GLY A 162 -4.36 14.34 -15.87
N ALA A 163 -5.04 14.03 -14.78
CA ALA A 163 -6.48 13.71 -14.79
C ALA A 163 -7.34 14.86 -15.31
N THR A 164 -6.94 16.11 -15.14
CA THR A 164 -7.69 17.27 -15.65
C THR A 164 -7.69 17.38 -17.17
N GLN A 165 -6.72 16.75 -17.83
CA GLN A 165 -6.56 16.75 -19.27
C GLN A 165 -6.98 15.42 -19.93
N TRP A 166 -7.14 14.38 -19.12
CA TRP A 166 -7.54 13.08 -19.61
C TRP A 166 -8.99 13.06 -20.08
N LYS A 167 -9.19 12.59 -21.28
CA LYS A 167 -10.54 12.43 -21.86
C LYS A 167 -10.96 10.98 -21.70
N SER A 168 -11.64 10.66 -20.61
CA SER A 168 -12.21 9.35 -20.40
C SER A 168 -13.36 9.13 -21.36
N ALA A 169 -13.22 8.13 -22.23
CA ALA A 169 -14.20 7.78 -23.24
C ALA A 169 -14.39 6.26 -23.26
N PRO A 170 -15.58 5.76 -23.64
CA PRO A 170 -15.78 4.33 -23.85
C PRO A 170 -14.80 3.80 -24.90
N PRO A 171 -14.37 2.52 -24.78
CA PRO A 171 -13.49 1.87 -25.74
C PRO A 171 -14.10 1.76 -27.14
#